data_57b9b60fa154e0696db6a1ec869ba76a
#
_entry.id   57b9b60fa154e0696db6a1ec869ba76a
#
_cell.length_a   1.000
_cell.length_b   1.000
_cell.length_c   1.000
_cell.angle_alpha   90.00
_cell.angle_beta   90.00
_cell.angle_gamma   90.00
#
_symmetry.space_group_name_H-M   'P 1'
#
loop_
_entity.id
_entity.type
_entity.pdbx_description
1 polymer ?
#
loop_
_entity_poly.entity_id
_entity_poly.type
_entity_poly.pdbx_seq_one_letter_code
_entity_poly.pdbx_strand_id
1 'polypeptide(L)'
;MKALLSIPIAAALTCVTLSAGAAEPLKEQLVGTWRVISFVNVDETGKTTEAFGSDPKGYFMFDAADHFSINLMRPGRPKYARRDFPVAGEADAALEGLIVMFGDYKVNESEGSISLHIIGGVG
;
A
#
# COMPACT_ATOMS: atom_id res chain seq x y z
N MET A 1 -10.49 12.15 -7.46
CA MET A 1 -9.40 11.50 -8.18
C MET A 1 -9.51 10.00 -7.94
N LYS A 2 -9.84 9.23 -8.95
CA LYS A 2 -9.93 7.76 -8.82
C LYS A 2 -8.53 7.21 -9.10
N ALA A 3 -7.81 6.85 -8.06
CA ALA A 3 -6.56 6.10 -8.21
C ALA A 3 -6.89 4.61 -8.25
N LEU A 4 -6.77 3.99 -9.41
CA LEU A 4 -6.76 2.54 -9.57
C LEU A 4 -5.35 2.05 -9.24
N LEU A 5 -5.16 1.54 -8.04
CA LEU A 5 -3.94 0.83 -7.68
C LEU A 5 -4.14 -0.64 -8.06
N SER A 6 -3.63 -1.03 -9.22
CA SER A 6 -3.57 -2.42 -9.63
C SER A 6 -2.34 -3.05 -8.99
N ILE A 7 -2.52 -3.83 -7.94
CA ILE A 7 -1.45 -4.62 -7.34
C ILE A 7 -1.53 -6.02 -7.95
N PRO A 8 -0.58 -6.44 -8.82
CA PRO A 8 -0.51 -7.83 -9.24
C PRO A 8 -0.01 -8.66 -8.06
N ILE A 9 -0.91 -9.42 -7.45
CA ILE A 9 -0.54 -10.44 -6.47
C ILE A 9 -0.02 -11.64 -7.26
N ALA A 10 1.30 -11.71 -7.47
CA ALA A 10 1.93 -12.93 -7.92
C ALA A 10 2.01 -13.89 -6.73
N ALA A 11 1.00 -14.72 -6.55
CA ALA A 11 1.05 -15.84 -5.65
C ALA A 11 1.92 -16.94 -6.29
N ALA A 12 3.10 -17.19 -5.74
CA ALA A 12 3.84 -18.41 -6.02
C ALA A 12 3.06 -19.59 -5.46
N LEU A 13 2.30 -20.27 -6.31
CA LEU A 13 1.57 -21.47 -5.97
C LEU A 13 2.56 -22.63 -5.96
N THR A 14 2.99 -23.04 -4.77
CA THR A 14 3.47 -24.41 -4.58
C THR A 14 2.24 -25.30 -4.58
N CYS A 15 2.09 -26.10 -5.63
CA CYS A 15 1.04 -27.11 -5.75
C CYS A 15 1.14 -28.11 -4.60
N VAL A 16 0.24 -28.02 -3.63
CA VAL A 16 -0.16 -29.15 -2.82
C VAL A 16 -1.60 -29.44 -3.17
N THR A 17 -1.81 -30.51 -3.91
CA THR A 17 -3.11 -31.05 -4.23
C THR A 17 -3.77 -31.56 -2.96
N LEU A 18 -4.77 -30.84 -2.44
CA LEU A 18 -5.69 -31.37 -1.46
C LEU A 18 -7.08 -30.77 -1.65
N SER A 19 -8.01 -31.68 -2.01
CA SER A 19 -9.46 -31.65 -1.84
C SER A 19 -10.22 -30.34 -2.14
N ALA A 20 -11.18 -30.47 -3.06
CA ALA A 20 -12.23 -29.56 -3.44
C ALA A 20 -12.94 -28.86 -2.27
N GLY A 21 -12.32 -27.81 -1.70
CA GLY A 21 -12.95 -26.76 -0.94
C GLY A 21 -12.95 -25.50 -1.80
N ALA A 22 -14.06 -24.76 -1.84
CA ALA A 22 -14.08 -23.45 -2.47
C ALA A 22 -12.92 -22.62 -1.92
N ALA A 23 -12.14 -21.96 -2.82
CA ALA A 23 -11.07 -21.07 -2.41
C ALA A 23 -11.65 -20.00 -1.48
N GLU A 24 -10.95 -19.69 -0.38
CA GLU A 24 -11.31 -18.61 0.53
C GLU A 24 -11.47 -17.30 -0.25
N PRO A 25 -12.53 -16.51 -0.03
CA PRO A 25 -12.73 -15.24 -0.72
C PRO A 25 -11.52 -14.33 -0.57
N LEU A 26 -11.16 -13.61 -1.64
CA LEU A 26 -10.01 -12.71 -1.64
C LEU A 26 -10.09 -11.67 -0.52
N LYS A 27 -11.30 -11.17 -0.24
CA LYS A 27 -11.52 -10.24 0.86
C LYS A 27 -11.09 -10.83 2.22
N GLU A 28 -11.45 -12.06 2.51
CA GLU A 28 -11.07 -12.73 3.77
C GLU A 28 -9.56 -12.93 3.87
N GLN A 29 -8.91 -13.24 2.75
CA GLN A 29 -7.44 -13.35 2.69
C GLN A 29 -6.75 -12.00 2.88
N LEU A 30 -7.37 -10.90 2.44
CA LEU A 30 -6.80 -9.56 2.50
C LEU A 30 -6.84 -8.96 3.90
N VAL A 31 -7.89 -9.25 4.68
CA VAL A 31 -8.05 -8.69 6.04
C VAL A 31 -6.82 -8.98 6.90
N GLY A 32 -6.26 -7.94 7.49
CA GLY A 32 -5.07 -8.03 8.33
C GLY A 32 -4.10 -6.86 8.12
N THR A 33 -2.91 -7.04 8.66
CA THR A 33 -1.81 -6.09 8.55
C THR A 33 -0.70 -6.68 7.68
N TRP A 34 -0.36 -5.97 6.62
CA TRP A 34 0.61 -6.39 5.62
C TRP A 34 1.84 -5.49 5.67
N ARG A 35 3.00 -6.05 5.90
CA ARG A 35 4.26 -5.32 5.80
C ARG A 35 4.62 -5.13 4.33
N VAL A 36 4.93 -3.91 3.92
CA VAL A 36 5.40 -3.62 2.57
C VAL A 36 6.83 -4.15 2.39
N ILE A 37 7.02 -4.97 1.38
CA ILE A 37 8.34 -5.50 0.99
C ILE A 37 8.92 -4.68 -0.15
N SER A 38 8.08 -4.32 -1.12
CA SER A 38 8.47 -3.49 -2.27
C SER A 38 7.29 -2.63 -2.71
N PHE A 39 7.59 -1.49 -3.29
CA PHE A 39 6.60 -0.62 -3.92
C PHE A 39 7.15 -0.13 -5.26
N VAL A 40 6.51 -0.55 -6.32
CA VAL A 40 6.95 -0.25 -7.68
C VAL A 40 5.83 0.42 -8.45
N ASN A 41 6.09 1.59 -8.99
CA ASN A 41 5.22 2.23 -9.95
C ASN A 41 5.52 1.67 -11.36
N VAL A 42 4.48 1.39 -12.11
CA VAL A 42 4.57 0.98 -13.51
C VAL A 42 3.89 2.06 -14.35
N ASP A 43 4.63 2.67 -15.27
CA ASP A 43 4.07 3.65 -16.19
C ASP A 43 3.36 3.00 -17.40
N GLU A 44 2.77 3.82 -18.25
CA GLU A 44 2.02 3.37 -19.43
C GLU A 44 2.89 2.57 -20.43
N THR A 45 4.21 2.72 -20.37
CA THR A 45 5.17 2.01 -21.23
C THR A 45 5.64 0.68 -20.63
N GLY A 46 5.22 0.37 -19.39
CA GLY A 46 5.67 -0.78 -18.63
C GLY A 46 7.00 -0.58 -17.89
N LYS A 47 7.55 0.65 -17.91
CA LYS A 47 8.75 0.98 -17.13
C LYS A 47 8.43 1.02 -15.65
N THR A 48 9.28 0.41 -14.85
CA THR A 48 9.15 0.34 -13.40
C THR A 48 10.04 1.36 -12.70
N THR A 49 9.53 1.93 -11.60
CA THR A 49 10.26 2.87 -10.74
C THR A 49 9.99 2.56 -9.27
N GLU A 50 11.03 2.43 -8.48
CA GLU A 50 10.95 2.26 -7.04
C GLU A 50 10.80 3.63 -6.36
N ALA A 51 9.57 4.15 -6.30
CA ALA A 51 9.29 5.49 -5.77
C ALA A 51 9.72 5.68 -4.29
N PHE A 52 9.73 4.59 -3.53
CA PHE A 52 10.09 4.57 -2.10
C PHE A 52 11.42 3.86 -1.83
N GLY A 53 12.27 3.71 -2.86
CA GLY A 53 13.54 3.02 -2.74
C GLY A 53 13.40 1.50 -2.68
N SER A 54 14.54 0.82 -2.53
CA SER A 54 14.62 -0.65 -2.54
C SER A 54 14.17 -1.32 -1.24
N ASP A 55 14.00 -0.57 -0.15
CA ASP A 55 13.60 -1.08 1.16
C ASP A 55 12.57 -0.16 1.82
N PRO A 56 11.37 -0.02 1.22
CA PRO A 56 10.32 0.83 1.76
C PRO A 56 9.89 0.33 3.14
N LYS A 57 9.51 1.24 4.01
CA LYS A 57 9.02 0.94 5.35
C LYS A 57 7.55 1.29 5.45
N GLY A 58 6.75 0.34 5.85
CA GLY A 58 5.33 0.62 6.04
C GLY A 58 4.45 -0.61 6.18
N TYR A 59 3.19 -0.31 6.43
CA TYR A 59 2.13 -1.29 6.55
C TYR A 59 0.91 -0.87 5.76
N PHE A 60 0.25 -1.86 5.16
CA PHE A 60 -1.10 -1.76 4.64
C PHE A 60 -2.00 -2.55 5.57
N MET A 61 -3.07 -1.93 6.03
CA MET A 61 -4.04 -2.53 6.94
C MET A 61 -5.41 -2.52 6.31
N PHE A 62 -6.09 -3.67 6.35
CA PHE A 62 -7.45 -3.85 5.86
C PHE A 62 -8.27 -4.52 6.96
N ASP A 63 -9.40 -3.92 7.33
CA ASP A 63 -10.30 -4.52 8.32
C ASP A 63 -11.48 -5.24 7.64
N ALA A 64 -12.21 -6.02 8.43
CA ALA A 64 -13.37 -6.76 7.94
C ALA A 64 -14.60 -5.86 7.68
N ALA A 65 -14.57 -4.61 8.14
CA ALA A 65 -15.63 -3.62 7.97
C ALA A 65 -15.41 -2.69 6.78
N ASP A 66 -14.57 -3.10 5.82
CA ASP A 66 -14.29 -2.39 4.56
C ASP A 66 -13.44 -1.13 4.69
N HIS A 67 -12.66 -0.97 5.78
CA HIS A 67 -11.75 0.15 5.95
C HIS A 67 -10.31 -0.25 5.66
N PHE A 68 -9.54 0.69 5.14
CA PHE A 68 -8.10 0.53 4.97
C PHE A 68 -7.31 1.68 5.58
N SER A 69 -6.06 1.40 5.92
CA SER A 69 -5.05 2.41 6.24
C SER A 69 -3.71 2.00 5.62
N ILE A 70 -3.05 2.95 5.01
CA ILE A 70 -1.73 2.78 4.40
C ILE A 70 -0.77 3.75 5.04
N ASN A 71 0.35 3.23 5.53
CA ASN A 71 1.48 4.00 6.01
C ASN A 71 2.72 3.49 5.29
N LEU A 72 3.29 4.30 4.43
CA LEU A 72 4.44 3.93 3.61
C LEU A 72 5.43 5.07 3.58
N MET A 73 6.70 4.77 3.81
CA MET A 73 7.75 5.77 3.79
C MET A 73 9.04 5.24 3.17
N ARG A 74 9.77 6.16 2.54
CA ARG A 74 11.15 5.94 2.12
C ARG A 74 12.05 5.91 3.35
N PRO A 75 12.98 4.95 3.47
CA PRO A 75 13.97 4.95 4.54
C PRO A 75 14.91 6.16 4.44
N GLY A 76 15.51 6.56 5.54
CA GLY A 76 16.49 7.63 5.58
C GLY A 76 15.93 9.05 5.44
N ARG A 77 14.63 9.24 5.63
CA ARG A 77 14.02 10.57 5.61
C ARG A 77 14.61 11.45 6.72
N PRO A 78 14.87 12.75 6.43
CA PRO A 78 15.41 13.65 7.43
C PRO A 78 14.45 13.83 8.60
N LYS A 79 14.99 13.93 9.80
CA LYS A 79 14.23 14.27 11.02
C LYS A 79 14.25 15.78 11.20
N TYR A 80 13.22 16.32 11.82
CA TYR A 80 13.23 17.72 12.24
C TYR A 80 14.37 17.97 13.24
N ALA A 81 15.07 19.06 13.06
CA ALA A 81 16.08 19.51 14.02
C ALA A 81 15.44 19.82 15.40
N ARG A 82 14.20 20.32 15.36
CA ARG A 82 13.39 20.60 16.56
C ARG A 82 11.99 20.00 16.37
N ARG A 83 11.54 19.26 17.36
CA ARG A 83 10.27 18.50 17.28
C ARG A 83 9.05 19.39 17.04
N ASP A 84 9.03 20.56 17.65
CA ASP A 84 7.84 21.41 17.70
C ASP A 84 7.83 22.54 16.63
N PHE A 85 8.99 22.82 16.05
CA PHE A 85 9.16 23.90 15.08
C PHE A 85 10.12 23.50 13.97
N PRO A 86 9.60 22.92 12.86
CA PRO A 86 10.44 22.67 11.70
C PRO A 86 10.94 23.99 11.12
N VAL A 87 12.19 24.05 10.75
CA VAL A 87 12.74 25.19 9.98
C VAL A 87 12.31 25.10 8.51
N ALA A 88 12.46 26.19 7.78
CA ALA A 88 12.09 26.26 6.38
C ALA A 88 12.70 25.09 5.57
N GLY A 89 11.85 24.40 4.79
CA GLY A 89 12.23 23.24 3.97
C GLY A 89 12.23 21.89 4.69
N GLU A 90 12.28 21.84 6.03
CA GLU A 90 12.23 20.56 6.77
C GLU A 90 10.88 19.86 6.64
N ALA A 91 9.79 20.61 6.62
CA ALA A 91 8.46 20.06 6.47
C ALA A 91 8.28 19.39 5.10
N ASP A 92 8.71 20.06 4.02
CA ASP A 92 8.66 19.51 2.66
C ASP A 92 9.52 18.27 2.55
N ALA A 93 10.76 18.32 3.03
CA ALA A 93 11.68 17.18 3.04
C ALA A 93 11.15 15.99 3.86
N ALA A 94 10.41 16.25 4.94
CA ALA A 94 9.81 15.21 5.76
C ALA A 94 8.58 14.57 5.10
N LEU A 95 7.84 15.32 4.29
CA LEU A 95 6.70 14.80 3.53
C LEU A 95 7.13 14.05 2.27
N GLU A 96 8.27 14.39 1.72
CA GLU A 96 8.81 13.70 0.56
C GLU A 96 9.07 12.22 0.88
N GLY A 97 8.55 11.32 0.06
CA GLY A 97 8.64 9.88 0.28
C GLY A 97 7.81 9.37 1.46
N LEU A 98 6.69 10.03 1.76
CA LEU A 98 5.69 9.60 2.73
C LEU A 98 4.32 9.47 2.08
N ILE A 99 3.66 8.35 2.30
CA ILE A 99 2.22 8.18 2.07
C ILE A 99 1.58 7.76 3.38
N VAL A 100 0.60 8.52 3.82
CA VAL A 100 -0.30 8.16 4.91
C VAL A 100 -1.71 8.43 4.42
N MET A 101 -2.52 7.40 4.29
CA MET A 101 -3.90 7.54 3.83
C MET A 101 -4.81 6.49 4.47
N PHE A 102 -6.08 6.81 4.50
CA PHE A 102 -7.11 5.91 5.01
C PHE A 102 -8.43 6.14 4.27
N GLY A 103 -9.30 5.18 4.36
CA GLY A 103 -10.63 5.23 3.76
C GLY A 103 -11.30 3.88 3.70
N ASP A 104 -12.14 3.71 2.69
CA ASP A 104 -12.88 2.49 2.45
C ASP A 104 -12.29 1.73 1.27
N TYR A 105 -12.48 0.41 1.26
CA TYR A 105 -12.05 -0.42 0.14
C TYR A 105 -13.15 -1.37 -0.32
N LYS A 106 -13.06 -1.79 -1.56
CA LYS A 106 -13.88 -2.85 -2.15
C LYS A 106 -12.99 -3.84 -2.88
N VAL A 107 -13.30 -5.12 -2.73
CA VAL A 107 -12.66 -6.20 -3.47
C VAL A 107 -13.53 -6.62 -4.64
N ASN A 108 -12.95 -6.71 -5.82
CA ASN A 108 -13.56 -7.36 -6.98
C ASN A 108 -13.01 -8.79 -7.06
N GLU A 109 -13.79 -9.74 -6.58
CA GLU A 109 -13.38 -11.15 -6.51
C GLU A 109 -13.12 -11.76 -7.88
N SER A 110 -13.89 -11.36 -8.91
CA SER A 110 -13.76 -11.90 -10.26
C SER A 110 -12.52 -11.40 -10.99
N GLU A 111 -12.10 -10.16 -10.73
CA GLU A 111 -10.92 -9.54 -11.35
C GLU A 111 -9.66 -9.67 -10.50
N GLY A 112 -9.78 -10.03 -9.22
CA GLY A 112 -8.67 -10.03 -8.28
C GLY A 112 -8.12 -8.63 -8.03
N SER A 113 -8.96 -7.61 -8.01
CA SER A 113 -8.58 -6.21 -7.83
C SER A 113 -9.19 -5.60 -6.58
N ILE A 114 -8.58 -4.52 -6.11
CA ILE A 114 -9.03 -3.73 -4.96
C ILE A 114 -9.23 -2.29 -5.42
N SER A 115 -10.37 -1.70 -5.08
CA SER A 115 -10.65 -0.28 -5.26
C SER A 115 -10.58 0.43 -3.91
N LEU A 116 -9.86 1.52 -3.85
CA LEU A 116 -9.72 2.35 -2.66
C LEU A 116 -10.50 3.66 -2.83
N HIS A 117 -11.33 3.99 -1.84
CA HIS A 117 -11.95 5.29 -1.70
C HIS A 117 -11.25 6.04 -0.57
N ILE A 118 -10.36 6.95 -0.92
CA ILE A 118 -9.54 7.70 0.03
C ILE A 118 -10.39 8.80 0.69
N ILE A 119 -10.51 8.76 2.00
CA ILE A 119 -11.22 9.76 2.80
C ILE A 119 -10.26 10.86 3.28
N GLY A 120 -9.04 10.49 3.61
CA GLY A 120 -8.02 11.45 4.04
C GLY A 120 -6.61 10.88 3.94
N GLY A 121 -5.63 11.79 3.98
CA GLY A 121 -4.23 11.38 3.93
C GLY A 121 -3.30 12.46 3.41
N VAL A 122 -2.02 12.08 3.32
CA VAL A 122 -0.92 12.86 2.76
C VAL A 122 -0.10 11.92 1.85
N GLY A 123 0.16 12.37 0.61
CA GLY A 123 0.95 11.62 -0.36
C GLY A 123 0.79 12.13 -1.77
#